data_8549b8d8e7e7c825fc34dc0ccb45355c
#
_entry.id   8549b8d8e7e7c825fc34dc0ccb45355c
#
_cell.length_a   1.000
_cell.length_b   1.000
_cell.length_c   1.000
_cell.angle_alpha   90.00
_cell.angle_beta   90.00
_cell.angle_gamma   90.00
#
_symmetry.space_group_name_H-M   'P 1'
#
loop_
_entity.id
_entity.type
_entity.pdbx_description
1 polymer ?
#
loop_
_entity_poly.entity_id
_entity_poly.type
_entity_poly.pdbx_seq_one_letter_code
_entity_poly.pdbx_strand_id
1 'polypeptide(L)' 'MRKLLNTLYVTSENSYLGLDGENVVVYDDKKEIGRVPLHNLEGIVSFGYRGTSSALMGACADKNISL' A
#
# COMPACT_ATOMS: atom_id res chain seq x y z
N MET A 1 7.47 -5.58 -4.57
CA MET A 1 6.58 -4.44 -4.78
C MET A 1 6.70 -3.92 -6.20
N ARG A 2 5.61 -3.62 -6.83
CA ARG A 2 5.62 -3.17 -8.22
C ARG A 2 4.42 -2.26 -8.48
N LYS A 3 4.63 -1.19 -9.22
CA LYS A 3 3.57 -0.30 -9.65
C LYS A 3 3.44 -0.40 -11.18
N LEU A 4 2.25 -0.81 -11.63
CA LEU A 4 1.92 -0.87 -13.06
C LEU A 4 0.73 0.05 -13.29
N LEU A 5 0.91 1.02 -14.18
CA LEU A 5 -0.09 2.06 -14.40
C LEU A 5 -0.35 2.76 -13.06
N ASN A 6 -1.58 2.73 -12.57
CA ASN A 6 -1.95 3.35 -11.31
C ASN A 6 -2.29 2.33 -10.23
N THR A 7 -1.76 1.11 -10.35
CA THR A 7 -2.01 0.04 -9.39
C THR A 7 -0.70 -0.42 -8.77
N LEU A 8 -0.69 -0.50 -7.45
CA LEU A 8 0.46 -1.01 -6.72
C LEU A 8 0.26 -2.50 -6.45
N TYR A 9 1.24 -3.32 -6.86
CA TYR A 9 1.21 -4.76 -6.63
C TYR A 9 2.23 -5.10 -5.55
N VAL A 10 1.77 -5.75 -4.50
CA VAL A 10 2.63 -6.16 -3.37
C VAL A 10 2.61 -7.67 -3.32
N THR A 11 3.75 -8.29 -3.53
CA THR A 11 3.85 -9.76 -3.64
C THR A 11 4.63 -10.42 -2.51
N SER A 12 5.18 -9.66 -1.59
CA SER A 12 5.93 -10.20 -0.47
C SER A 12 5.01 -10.83 0.57
N GLU A 13 5.32 -12.02 1.04
CA GLU A 13 4.52 -12.75 2.02
C GLU A 13 4.47 -12.08 3.39
N ASN A 14 5.50 -11.33 3.74
CA ASN A 14 5.59 -10.67 5.05
C ASN A 14 5.33 -9.17 4.95
N SER A 15 4.61 -8.75 3.93
CA SER A 15 4.39 -7.33 3.71
C SER A 15 3.29 -6.77 4.61
N TYR A 16 3.49 -5.55 5.04
CA TYR A 16 2.51 -4.77 5.77
C TYR A 16 2.42 -3.39 5.12
N LEU A 17 1.20 -2.89 4.98
CA LEU A 17 0.97 -1.60 4.33
C LEU A 17 0.61 -0.55 5.37
N GLY A 18 1.31 0.56 5.32
CA GLY A 18 1.05 1.68 6.22
C GLY A 18 0.89 2.99 5.47
N LEU A 19 0.58 4.02 6.23
CA LEU A 19 0.41 5.37 5.70
C LEU A 19 1.40 6.30 6.40
N ASP A 20 2.13 7.05 5.61
CA ASP A 20 3.02 8.10 6.12
C ASP A 20 2.73 9.39 5.34
N GLY A 21 2.05 10.34 5.99
CA GLY A 21 1.56 11.52 5.32
C GLY A 21 0.57 11.13 4.24
N GLU A 22 0.91 11.39 2.99
CA GLU A 22 0.08 11.02 1.85
C GLU A 22 0.70 9.89 1.04
N ASN A 23 1.61 9.13 1.63
CA ASN A 23 2.29 8.02 0.96
C ASN A 23 1.86 6.69 1.53
N VAL A 24 1.66 5.71 0.64
CA VAL A 24 1.57 4.31 1.03
C VAL A 24 2.99 3.82 1.25
N VAL A 25 3.23 3.23 2.39
CA VAL A 25 4.55 2.67 2.72
C VAL A 25 4.42 1.16 2.79
N VAL A 26 5.29 0.45 2.11
CA VAL A 26 5.31 -1.00 2.12
C VAL A 26 6.47 -1.45 2.99
N TYR A 27 6.15 -2.27 3.98
CA TYR A 27 7.13 -2.88 4.89
C TYR A 27 7.22 -4.36 4.60
N ASP A 28 8.42 -4.90 4.63
CA ASP A 28 8.66 -6.33 4.56
C ASP A 28 9.47 -6.69 5.80
N ASP A 29 8.87 -7.49 6.69
CA ASP A 29 9.49 -7.90 7.94
C ASP A 29 10.00 -6.69 8.74
N LYS A 30 9.14 -5.70 8.90
CA LYS A 30 9.40 -4.46 9.65
C LYS A 30 10.40 -3.50 8.98
N LYS A 31 10.80 -3.80 7.75
CA LYS A 31 11.69 -2.95 6.97
C LYS A 31 10.92 -2.26 5.87
N GLU A 32 11.07 -0.97 5.74
CA GLU A 32 10.47 -0.25 4.62
C GLU A 32 11.19 -0.65 3.33
N ILE A 33 10.43 -1.19 2.37
CA ILE A 33 10.98 -1.58 1.08
C ILE A 33 10.55 -0.65 -0.05
N GLY A 34 9.61 0.25 0.22
CA GLY A 34 9.22 1.23 -0.77
C GLY A 34 8.05 2.08 -0.31
N ARG A 35 7.83 3.17 -1.02
CA ARG A 35 6.68 4.04 -0.78
C ARG A 35 6.22 4.66 -2.09
N VAL A 36 4.92 4.93 -2.19
CA VAL A 36 4.31 5.47 -3.39
C VAL A 36 3.30 6.53 -2.95
N PRO A 37 3.27 7.70 -3.61
CA PRO A 37 2.25 8.72 -3.29
C PRO A 37 0.84 8.16 -3.51
N LEU A 38 -0.01 8.34 -2.51
CA LEU A 38 -1.36 7.81 -2.53
C LEU A 38 -2.20 8.38 -3.67
N HIS A 39 -2.03 9.67 -3.96
CA HIS A 39 -2.82 10.34 -4.97
C HIS A 39 -2.55 9.85 -6.41
N ASN A 40 -1.46 9.09 -6.60
CA ASN A 40 -1.15 8.50 -7.90
C ASN A 40 -1.75 7.11 -8.08
N LEU A 41 -2.49 6.62 -7.09
CA LEU A 41 -2.98 5.24 -7.12
C LEU A 41 -4.48 5.18 -7.34
N GLU A 42 -4.91 4.18 -8.09
CA GLU A 42 -6.30 3.81 -8.24
C GLU A 42 -6.62 2.52 -7.51
N GLY A 43 -5.62 1.70 -7.25
CA GLY A 43 -5.82 0.46 -6.55
C GLY A 43 -4.52 -0.10 -5.98
N ILE A 44 -4.68 -1.01 -5.02
CA ILE A 44 -3.58 -1.75 -4.41
C ILE A 44 -3.98 -3.22 -4.40
N VAL A 45 -3.13 -4.06 -4.95
CA VAL A 45 -3.32 -5.52 -4.96
C VAL A 45 -2.20 -6.13 -4.13
N SER A 46 -2.58 -6.91 -3.13
CA SER A 46 -1.62 -7.54 -2.22
C SER A 46 -1.80 -9.05 -2.22
N PHE A 47 -0.69 -9.77 -2.28
CA PHE A 47 -0.67 -11.21 -2.19
C PHE A 47 0.16 -11.62 -0.98
N GLY A 48 -0.43 -12.38 -0.08
CA GLY A 48 0.28 -12.90 1.10
C GLY A 48 0.72 -11.84 2.11
N TYR A 49 0.04 -10.72 2.18
CA TYR A 49 0.45 -9.66 3.09
C TYR A 49 -0.05 -9.91 4.51
N ARG A 50 0.62 -9.30 5.48
CA ARG A 50 0.30 -9.46 6.89
C ARG A 50 -0.75 -8.49 7.41
N GLY A 51 -0.99 -7.42 6.71
CA GLY A 51 -2.02 -6.50 7.13
C GLY A 51 -1.86 -5.10 6.57
N THR A 52 -2.81 -4.27 6.90
CA THR A 52 -2.87 -2.89 6.44
C THR A 52 -3.29 -2.02 7.63
N SER A 53 -2.65 -0.87 7.80
CA SER A 53 -3.02 0.02 8.90
C SER A 53 -4.41 0.60 8.69
N SER A 54 -5.13 0.87 9.79
CA SER A 54 -6.45 1.50 9.71
C SER A 54 -6.37 2.89 9.08
N ALA A 55 -5.28 3.62 9.31
CA ALA A 55 -5.08 4.93 8.72
C ALA A 55 -5.04 4.84 7.19
N LEU A 56 -4.34 3.83 6.66
CA LEU A 56 -4.29 3.62 5.23
C LEU A 56 -5.63 3.20 4.66
N MET A 57 -6.35 2.32 5.35
CA MET A 57 -7.67 1.88 4.93
C MET A 57 -8.64 3.07 4.83
N GLY A 58 -8.61 3.96 5.82
CA GLY A 58 -9.42 5.16 5.82
C GLY A 58 -9.06 6.11 4.68
N ALA A 59 -7.77 6.31 4.45
CA ALA A 59 -7.30 7.19 3.37
C ALA A 59 -7.68 6.64 1.99
N CYS A 60 -7.61 5.32 1.81
CA CYS A 60 -8.02 4.69 0.56
C CYS A 60 -9.52 4.85 0.32
N ALA A 61 -10.33 4.66 1.36
CA ALA A 61 -11.78 4.84 1.25
C ALA A 61 -12.13 6.29 0.87
N ASP A 62 -11.46 7.25 1.48
CA ASP A 62 -11.66 8.68 1.20
C ASP A 62 -11.36 9.05 -0.24
N LYS A 63 -10.36 8.43 -0.82
CA LYS A 63 -9.90 8.74 -2.18
C LYS A 63 -10.42 7.77 -3.24
N ASN A 64 -11.33 6.88 -2.86
CA ASN A 64 -11.89 5.85 -3.77
C ASN A 64 -10.79 4.96 -4.37
N ILE A 65 -9.79 4.63 -3.58
CA ILE A 65 -8.74 3.71 -4.00
C ILE A 65 -9.15 2.30 -3.61
N SER A 66 -9.13 1.40 -4.58
CA SER A 66 -9.44 0.00 -4.35
C SER A 66 -8.32 -0.68 -3.57
N LEU A 67 -8.68 -1.39 -2.53
CA LEU A 67 -7.66 -2.03 -1.68
C LEU A 67 -7.95 -3.53 -1.53
#